data_81e1f31528ea17ea826576894d0050e0
#
_entry.id   81e1f31528ea17ea826576894d0050e0
#
_cell.length_a   1.000
_cell.length_b   1.000
_cell.length_c   1.000
_cell.angle_alpha   90.00
_cell.angle_beta   90.00
_cell.angle_gamma   90.00
#
_symmetry.space_group_name_H-M   'P 1'
#
loop_
_entity.id
_entity.type
_entity.pdbx_description
1 polymer ?
#
loop_
_entity_poly.entity_id
_entity_poly.type
_entity_poly.pdbx_seq_one_letter_code
_entity_poly.pdbx_strand_id
1 'polypeptide(L)'
;ERLLTPSEISKTMSANVKIGNNWFIKSIPLFCKLAIVKLSYIEIRKHTTTTLSNIGRVGIIGEYKKYIDKFLMLIAPETVEKIKCSACSFENNLVFTFTSKLSDTEVEQEFCNKLKEQGIDFYVEGNGVHDFIS
;
A
#
# COMPACT_ATOMS: atom_id res chain seq x y z
N GLU A 1 1.16 -11.61 16.19
CA GLU A 1 0.73 -11.36 14.80
C GLU A 1 -0.76 -11.67 14.74
N ARG A 2 -1.57 -10.61 14.72
CA ARG A 2 -3.03 -10.78 14.70
C ARG A 2 -3.45 -10.95 13.26
N LEU A 3 -3.59 -12.18 12.81
CA LEU A 3 -4.15 -12.50 11.51
C LEU A 3 -5.60 -12.00 11.47
N LEU A 4 -5.88 -11.03 10.62
CA LEU A 4 -7.24 -10.54 10.38
C LEU A 4 -8.07 -11.67 9.75
N THR A 5 -8.99 -12.22 10.52
CA THR A 5 -9.91 -13.23 9.99
C THR A 5 -10.94 -12.60 9.06
N PRO A 6 -11.45 -13.31 8.06
CA PRO A 6 -12.49 -12.81 7.17
C PRO A 6 -13.73 -12.26 7.92
N SER A 7 -14.04 -12.83 9.09
CA SER A 7 -15.13 -12.37 9.96
C SER A 7 -14.83 -11.01 10.61
N GLU A 8 -13.58 -10.74 10.99
CA GLU A 8 -13.17 -9.44 11.56
C GLU A 8 -13.16 -8.34 10.48
N ILE A 9 -12.70 -8.66 9.28
CA ILE A 9 -12.75 -7.76 8.12
C ILE A 9 -14.22 -7.40 7.80
N SER A 10 -15.09 -8.39 7.71
CA SER A 10 -16.52 -8.19 7.47
C SER A 10 -17.18 -7.34 8.55
N LYS A 11 -16.82 -7.56 9.83
CA LYS A 11 -17.33 -6.82 10.97
C LYS A 11 -16.90 -5.35 10.93
N THR A 12 -15.64 -5.09 10.59
CA THR A 12 -15.11 -3.73 10.47
C THR A 12 -15.75 -2.98 9.30
N MET A 13 -15.89 -3.63 8.14
CA MET A 13 -16.60 -3.05 6.99
C MET A 13 -18.06 -2.76 7.30
N SER A 14 -18.76 -3.69 7.96
CA SER A 14 -20.15 -3.50 8.37
C SER A 14 -20.32 -2.36 9.37
N ALA A 15 -19.36 -2.17 10.28
CA ALA A 15 -19.36 -1.05 11.23
C ALA A 15 -19.23 0.30 10.47
N ASN A 16 -18.34 0.40 9.50
CA ASN A 16 -18.17 1.61 8.70
C ASN A 16 -19.43 1.96 7.90
N VAL A 17 -20.08 0.96 7.32
CA VAL A 17 -21.37 1.15 6.60
C VAL A 17 -22.48 1.59 7.55
N LYS A 18 -22.56 1.01 8.75
CA LYS A 18 -23.54 1.41 9.76
C LYS A 18 -23.34 2.84 10.25
N ILE A 19 -22.08 3.25 10.45
CA ILE A 19 -21.75 4.62 10.83
C ILE A 19 -22.18 5.59 9.72
N GLY A 20 -21.86 5.32 8.46
CA GLY A 20 -22.25 6.15 7.32
C GLY A 20 -23.77 6.22 7.09
N ASN A 21 -24.52 5.21 7.54
CA ASN A 21 -25.97 5.12 7.36
C ASN A 21 -26.76 5.66 8.56
N ASN A 22 -26.08 6.13 9.61
CA ASN A 22 -26.73 6.68 10.80
C ASN A 22 -27.47 7.98 10.44
N TRP A 23 -28.72 8.08 10.83
CA TRP A 23 -29.58 9.24 10.58
C TRP A 23 -28.97 10.57 11.08
N PHE A 24 -28.33 10.56 12.23
CA PHE A 24 -27.62 11.73 12.76
C PHE A 24 -26.51 12.22 11.82
N ILE A 25 -25.74 11.31 11.27
CA ILE A 25 -24.66 11.66 10.32
C ILE A 25 -25.23 12.19 9.00
N LYS A 26 -26.37 11.65 8.56
CA LYS A 26 -27.06 12.15 7.36
C LYS A 26 -27.59 13.58 7.53
N SER A 27 -27.99 13.95 8.74
CA SER A 27 -28.53 15.28 9.04
C SER A 27 -27.46 16.37 9.18
N ILE A 28 -26.19 16.02 9.32
CA ILE A 28 -25.08 16.98 9.41
C ILE A 28 -24.87 17.64 8.04
N PRO A 29 -24.81 18.98 7.95
CA PRO A 29 -24.50 19.70 6.71
C PRO A 29 -23.14 19.27 6.13
N LEU A 30 -23.03 19.28 4.80
CA LEU A 30 -21.86 18.78 4.10
C LEU A 30 -20.56 19.47 4.52
N PHE A 31 -20.59 20.77 4.75
CA PHE A 31 -19.41 21.53 5.19
C PHE A 31 -18.90 21.09 6.56
N CYS A 32 -19.78 20.74 7.48
CA CYS A 32 -19.39 20.19 8.79
C CYS A 32 -18.77 18.80 8.64
N LYS A 33 -19.34 17.94 7.77
CA LYS A 33 -18.75 16.63 7.45
C LYS A 33 -17.35 16.77 6.89
N LEU A 34 -17.16 17.69 5.95
CA LEU A 34 -15.85 17.94 5.35
C LEU A 34 -14.84 18.45 6.37
N ALA A 35 -15.26 19.31 7.30
CA ALA A 35 -14.38 19.78 8.38
C ALA A 35 -13.94 18.64 9.30
N ILE A 36 -14.89 17.79 9.72
CA ILE A 36 -14.60 16.62 10.57
C ILE A 36 -13.65 15.64 9.86
N VAL A 37 -13.93 15.32 8.61
CA VAL A 37 -13.07 14.42 7.81
C VAL A 37 -11.68 15.01 7.64
N LYS A 38 -11.58 16.32 7.36
CA LYS A 38 -10.30 17.00 7.21
C LYS A 38 -9.48 16.99 8.50
N LEU A 39 -10.10 17.24 9.64
CA LEU A 39 -9.44 17.19 10.95
C LEU A 39 -8.99 15.77 11.30
N SER A 40 -9.86 14.78 11.10
CA SER A 40 -9.52 13.37 11.30
C SER A 40 -8.37 12.93 10.39
N TYR A 41 -8.36 13.35 9.14
CA TYR A 41 -7.32 13.04 8.17
C TYR A 41 -5.96 13.65 8.59
N ILE A 42 -5.94 14.90 9.06
CA ILE A 42 -4.72 15.55 9.56
C ILE A 42 -4.17 14.78 10.76
N GLU A 43 -5.03 14.34 11.66
CA GLU A 43 -4.59 13.60 12.86
C GLU A 43 -4.05 12.22 12.51
N ILE A 44 -4.74 11.46 11.67
CA ILE A 44 -4.27 10.14 11.21
C ILE A 44 -2.92 10.26 10.52
N ARG A 45 -2.71 11.25 9.68
CA ARG A 45 -1.46 11.48 8.95
C ARG A 45 -0.25 11.74 9.85
N LYS A 46 -0.42 12.30 11.03
CA LYS A 46 0.68 12.49 11.99
C LYS A 46 1.27 11.17 12.50
N HIS A 47 0.48 10.11 12.49
CA HIS A 47 0.85 8.79 13.00
C HIS A 47 1.18 7.78 11.90
N THR A 48 1.06 8.18 10.63
CA THR A 48 1.36 7.31 9.48
C THR A 48 2.68 7.73 8.86
N THR A 49 3.65 6.82 8.85
CA THR A 49 4.98 7.03 8.24
C THR A 49 5.05 6.55 6.81
N THR A 50 4.41 5.43 6.53
CA THR A 50 4.38 4.80 5.21
C THR A 50 3.09 4.02 5.02
N THR A 51 2.73 3.80 3.77
CA THR A 51 1.60 2.96 3.39
C THR A 51 2.10 1.76 2.59
N LEU A 52 1.69 0.56 3.01
CA LEU A 52 1.85 -0.66 2.24
C LEU A 52 0.49 -1.06 1.64
N SER A 53 0.42 -1.11 0.31
CA SER A 53 -0.77 -1.60 -0.41
C SER A 53 -0.46 -2.93 -1.08
N ASN A 54 -1.23 -3.94 -0.78
CA ASN A 54 -1.11 -5.25 -1.40
C ASN A 54 -2.37 -5.56 -2.22
N ILE A 55 -2.23 -5.63 -3.55
CA ILE A 55 -3.34 -6.01 -4.45
C ILE A 55 -3.53 -7.54 -4.47
N GLY A 56 -2.53 -8.29 -4.02
CA GLY A 56 -2.53 -9.73 -4.13
C GLY A 56 -2.20 -10.22 -5.55
N ARG A 57 -2.80 -11.33 -5.94
CA ARG A 57 -2.52 -11.97 -7.22
C ARG A 57 -3.32 -11.31 -8.34
N VAL A 58 -2.59 -10.81 -9.34
CA VAL A 58 -3.18 -10.30 -10.58
C VAL A 58 -3.50 -11.48 -11.50
N GLY A 59 -4.77 -11.62 -11.86
CA GLY A 59 -5.23 -12.64 -12.80
C GLY A 59 -5.50 -12.06 -14.17
N ILE A 60 -4.94 -12.68 -15.22
CA ILE A 60 -5.25 -12.37 -16.62
C ILE A 60 -5.88 -13.57 -17.26
N ILE A 61 -7.00 -13.34 -17.94
CA ILE A 61 -7.74 -14.36 -18.67
C ILE A 61 -7.28 -14.34 -20.14
N GLY A 62 -7.05 -15.53 -20.71
CA GLY A 62 -6.79 -15.69 -22.14
C GLY A 62 -5.32 -15.72 -22.55
N GLU A 63 -5.09 -15.58 -23.84
CA GLU A 63 -3.77 -15.75 -24.47
C GLU A 63 -2.78 -14.63 -24.19
N TYR A 64 -3.21 -13.51 -23.64
CA TYR A 64 -2.37 -12.34 -23.36
C TYR A 64 -1.35 -12.60 -22.26
N LYS A 65 -1.60 -13.60 -21.42
CA LYS A 65 -0.75 -14.00 -20.31
C LYS A 65 0.72 -14.26 -20.73
N LYS A 66 0.92 -14.85 -21.91
CA LYS A 66 2.26 -15.19 -22.45
C LYS A 66 3.11 -13.97 -22.85
N TYR A 67 2.50 -12.79 -22.94
CA TYR A 67 3.19 -11.55 -23.32
C TYR A 67 3.49 -10.65 -22.13
N ILE A 68 3.11 -11.07 -20.93
CA ILE A 68 3.26 -10.27 -19.71
C ILE A 68 4.19 -11.02 -18.77
N ASP A 69 5.30 -10.39 -18.44
CA ASP A 69 6.30 -10.94 -17.53
C ASP A 69 5.95 -10.60 -16.07
N LYS A 70 5.65 -9.36 -15.78
CA LYS A 70 5.35 -8.88 -14.43
C LYS A 70 4.40 -7.70 -14.41
N PHE A 71 3.80 -7.44 -13.26
CA PHE A 71 3.05 -6.23 -12.96
C PHE A 71 3.79 -5.38 -11.96
N LEU A 72 3.77 -4.08 -12.20
CA LEU A 72 4.25 -3.07 -11.27
C LEU A 72 3.07 -2.22 -10.83
N MET A 73 2.90 -2.08 -9.53
CA MET A 73 1.96 -1.13 -8.97
C MET A 73 2.74 0.06 -8.41
N LEU A 74 2.43 1.24 -8.87
CA LEU A 74 3.04 2.49 -8.42
C LEU A 74 2.02 3.31 -7.64
N ILE A 75 2.37 3.68 -6.42
CA ILE A 75 1.58 4.58 -5.58
C ILE A 75 2.38 5.87 -5.41
N ALA A 76 1.80 7.00 -5.81
CA ALA A 76 2.48 8.28 -5.70
C ALA A 76 2.74 8.64 -4.22
N PRO A 77 3.98 8.99 -3.85
CA PRO A 77 4.29 9.46 -2.52
C PRO A 77 3.68 10.85 -2.26
N GLU A 78 3.27 11.09 -1.04
CA GLU A 78 2.66 12.33 -0.61
C GLU A 78 3.64 13.24 0.16
N THR A 79 3.16 14.40 0.58
CA THR A 79 4.01 15.35 1.34
C THR A 79 4.34 14.84 2.74
N VAL A 80 3.45 14.07 3.34
CA VAL A 80 3.63 13.51 4.69
C VAL A 80 4.19 12.10 4.61
N GLU A 81 3.56 11.25 3.82
CA GLU A 81 4.03 9.90 3.54
C GLU A 81 5.00 9.93 2.36
N LYS A 82 6.26 10.15 2.67
CA LYS A 82 7.32 10.34 1.67
C LYS A 82 7.74 9.05 0.98
N ILE A 83 7.51 7.90 1.63
CA ILE A 83 7.80 6.56 1.10
C ILE A 83 6.49 5.78 1.08
N LYS A 84 6.20 5.13 -0.03
CA LYS A 84 5.10 4.17 -0.16
C LYS A 84 5.60 2.89 -0.76
N CYS A 85 5.04 1.79 -0.28
CA CYS A 85 5.33 0.46 -0.79
C CYS A 85 4.06 -0.17 -1.35
N SER A 86 4.18 -0.88 -2.45
CA SER A 86 3.11 -1.71 -2.98
C SER A 86 3.61 -3.11 -3.28
N ALA A 87 2.72 -4.07 -3.18
CA ALA A 87 2.99 -5.46 -3.49
C ALA A 87 1.93 -6.00 -4.46
N CYS A 88 2.37 -6.74 -5.46
CA CYS A 88 1.49 -7.51 -6.34
C CYS A 88 2.20 -8.77 -6.78
N SER A 89 1.43 -9.80 -7.09
CA SER A 89 1.98 -11.04 -7.63
C SER A 89 1.31 -11.40 -8.95
N PHE A 90 2.12 -11.92 -9.85
CA PHE A 90 1.68 -12.47 -11.12
C PHE A 90 2.48 -13.73 -11.41
N GLU A 91 1.79 -14.83 -11.71
CA GLU A 91 2.41 -16.15 -11.84
C GLU A 91 3.23 -16.52 -10.60
N ASN A 92 4.52 -16.72 -10.79
CA ASN A 92 5.48 -17.04 -9.73
C ASN A 92 6.28 -15.82 -9.25
N ASN A 93 5.99 -14.63 -9.83
CA ASN A 93 6.69 -13.41 -9.48
C ASN A 93 5.91 -12.61 -8.44
N LEU A 94 6.56 -12.29 -7.34
CA LEU A 94 6.08 -11.32 -6.35
C LEU A 94 6.91 -10.05 -6.49
N VAL A 95 6.25 -8.93 -6.73
CA VAL A 95 6.91 -7.65 -6.94
C VAL A 95 6.55 -6.70 -5.82
N PHE A 96 7.58 -6.18 -5.15
CA PHE A 96 7.48 -5.04 -4.25
C PHE A 96 7.96 -3.79 -4.98
N THR A 97 7.18 -2.74 -4.94
CA THR A 97 7.54 -1.47 -5.56
C THR A 97 7.57 -0.38 -4.51
N PHE A 98 8.73 0.24 -4.34
CA PHE A 98 8.89 1.41 -3.48
C PHE A 98 8.86 2.67 -4.33
N THR A 99 8.14 3.67 -3.85
CA THR A 99 8.11 5.01 -4.43
C THR A 99 8.46 6.00 -3.33
N SER A 100 9.51 6.77 -3.53
CA SER A 100 10.05 7.69 -2.52
C SER A 100 10.24 9.09 -3.08
N LYS A 101 10.05 10.10 -2.23
CA LYS A 101 10.48 11.49 -2.43
C LYS A 101 11.81 11.79 -1.75
N LEU A 102 12.37 10.84 -1.03
CA LEU A 102 13.65 10.97 -0.35
C LEU A 102 14.77 10.58 -1.31
N SER A 103 15.91 11.22 -1.15
CA SER A 103 17.16 10.79 -1.81
C SER A 103 17.85 9.67 -1.05
N ASP A 104 17.46 9.47 0.20
CA ASP A 104 17.94 8.40 1.05
C ASP A 104 17.16 7.12 0.77
N THR A 105 17.86 6.00 0.65
CA THR A 105 17.33 4.67 0.32
C THR A 105 17.54 3.67 1.46
N GLU A 106 17.73 4.16 2.69
CA GLU A 106 18.00 3.33 3.87
C GLU A 106 16.89 2.30 4.13
N VAL A 107 15.62 2.72 3.95
CA VAL A 107 14.45 1.85 4.16
C VAL A 107 14.39 0.72 3.15
N GLU A 108 14.63 1.02 1.87
CA GLU A 108 14.65 0.06 0.79
C GLU A 108 15.81 -0.92 0.93
N GLN A 109 16.99 -0.42 1.33
CA GLN A 109 18.16 -1.25 1.59
C GLN A 109 17.93 -2.19 2.77
N GLU A 110 17.36 -1.70 3.88
CA GLU A 110 17.06 -2.54 5.05
C GLU A 110 16.02 -3.60 4.70
N PHE A 111 15.03 -3.29 3.87
CA PHE A 111 14.09 -4.27 3.36
C PHE A 111 14.81 -5.38 2.57
N CYS A 112 15.72 -5.02 1.67
CA CYS A 112 16.51 -5.98 0.91
C CYS A 112 17.40 -6.83 1.82
N ASN A 113 18.02 -6.24 2.83
CA ASN A 113 18.82 -6.97 3.81
C ASN A 113 18.00 -8.01 4.58
N LYS A 114 16.77 -7.64 4.96
CA LYS A 114 15.85 -8.57 5.63
C LYS A 114 15.44 -9.74 4.73
N LEU A 115 15.26 -9.52 3.44
CA LEU A 115 15.01 -10.61 2.49
C LEU A 115 16.20 -11.55 2.39
N LYS A 116 17.43 -11.01 2.30
CA LYS A 116 18.67 -11.81 2.30
C LYS A 116 18.82 -12.64 3.58
N GLU A 117 18.56 -12.07 4.75
CA GLU A 117 18.58 -12.76 6.03
C GLU A 117 17.59 -13.94 6.07
N GLN A 118 16.47 -13.84 5.38
CA GLN A 118 15.47 -14.91 5.27
C GLN A 118 15.79 -15.93 4.17
N GLY A 119 16.89 -15.77 3.44
CA GLY A 119 17.28 -16.66 2.35
C GLY A 119 16.36 -16.55 1.13
N ILE A 120 15.75 -15.41 0.91
CA ILE A 120 14.86 -15.16 -0.24
C ILE A 120 15.69 -14.55 -1.36
N ASP A 121 15.71 -15.23 -2.50
CA ASP A 121 16.35 -14.71 -3.71
C ASP A 121 15.49 -13.62 -4.35
N PHE A 122 16.10 -12.51 -4.67
CA PHE A 122 15.43 -11.38 -5.33
C PHE A 122 16.41 -10.62 -6.23
N TYR A 123 15.88 -9.83 -7.11
CA TYR A 123 16.66 -8.84 -7.88
C TYR A 123 16.04 -7.45 -7.71
N VAL A 124 16.85 -6.43 -7.83
CA VAL A 124 16.43 -5.04 -7.67
C VAL A 124 16.50 -4.34 -9.01
N GLU A 125 15.43 -3.64 -9.36
CA GLU A 125 15.37 -2.74 -10.50
C GLU A 125 15.15 -1.32 -10.00
N GLY A 126 15.97 -0.39 -10.43
CA GLY A 126 15.84 1.03 -10.11
C GLY A 126 15.53 1.86 -11.35
N ASN A 127 15.15 3.10 -11.14
CA ASN A 127 14.93 4.08 -12.21
C ASN A 127 16.24 4.76 -12.69
N GLY A 128 17.40 4.19 -12.38
CA GLY A 128 18.71 4.70 -12.77
C GLY A 128 19.24 5.87 -11.94
N VAL A 129 18.54 6.28 -10.89
CA VAL A 129 18.98 7.38 -10.02
C VAL A 129 19.93 6.88 -8.92
N HIS A 130 19.77 5.62 -8.51
CA HIS A 130 20.66 4.94 -7.56
C HIS A 130 20.81 3.48 -7.98
N ASP A 131 22.01 3.09 -8.33
CA ASP A 131 22.38 1.68 -8.51
C ASP A 131 22.40 1.03 -7.11
N PHE A 132 21.40 0.21 -6.83
CA PHE A 132 21.41 -0.63 -5.63
C PHE A 132 22.47 -1.71 -5.85
N ILE A 133 23.54 -1.60 -5.08
CA ILE A 133 24.62 -2.57 -5.10
C ILE A 133 24.10 -3.90 -4.54
N SER A 134 24.21 -4.92 -5.35
CA SER A 134 24.03 -6.33 -5.01
C SER A 134 24.99 -6.77 -3.92
#